data_6ba85475b828aae67696f4c40ae409ff
#
_entry.id   6ba85475b828aae67696f4c40ae409ff
#
_cell.length_a   1.000
_cell.length_b   1.000
_cell.length_c   1.000
_cell.angle_alpha   90.00
_cell.angle_beta   90.00
_cell.angle_gamma   90.00
#
_symmetry.space_group_name_H-M   'P 1'
#
loop_
_entity.id
_entity.type
_entity.pdbx_description
1 polymer ?
#
loop_
_entity_poly.entity_id
_entity_poly.type
_entity_poly.pdbx_seq_one_letter_code
_entity_poly.pdbx_strand_id
1 'polypeptide(L)'
;MHHQHHSHVLQLDIQGTPQAWISLEHAALHVATDSVAWVDGDGPLATLRGGFNVARGKQSIIDVHPIMALHGASRVNLFDVVPAISKLKLFRRDRMTCAYCGQRFQERDLQCEHAVPQSRGGRWTWMNLVTACCVCNGRKSDRTPEEAGMPLLYLPYVPSRFEDFLLEGRHIRADVHDWLASRLPKGSRLS
;
A
#
# COMPACT_ATOMS: atom_id res chain seq x y z
N MET A 1 -13.42 1.96 -26.86
CA MET A 1 -12.47 1.23 -26.00
C MET A 1 -12.75 1.68 -24.58
N HIS A 2 -13.45 0.85 -23.79
CA HIS A 2 -13.76 1.18 -22.40
C HIS A 2 -12.51 0.91 -21.56
N HIS A 3 -11.86 1.96 -21.10
CA HIS A 3 -10.90 1.86 -20.02
C HIS A 3 -11.67 1.40 -18.77
N GLN A 4 -11.61 0.12 -18.47
CA GLN A 4 -11.97 -0.38 -17.15
C GLN A 4 -10.92 0.17 -16.16
N HIS A 5 -11.15 1.38 -15.65
CA HIS A 5 -10.54 1.82 -14.42
C HIS A 5 -11.07 0.88 -13.33
N HIS A 6 -10.28 -0.10 -12.93
CA HIS A 6 -10.58 -0.92 -11.79
C HIS A 6 -10.57 -0.02 -10.55
N SER A 7 -11.70 0.62 -10.31
CA SER A 7 -11.90 1.44 -9.14
C SER A 7 -11.97 0.53 -7.93
N HIS A 8 -10.92 0.59 -7.09
CA HIS A 8 -10.87 -0.15 -5.84
C HIS A 8 -11.32 0.77 -4.71
N VAL A 9 -12.03 0.20 -3.77
CA VAL A 9 -12.49 0.86 -2.56
C VAL A 9 -11.60 0.42 -1.41
N LEU A 10 -11.15 1.37 -0.60
CA LEU A 10 -10.40 1.09 0.62
C LEU A 10 -11.37 0.63 1.70
N GLN A 11 -11.32 -0.64 2.04
CA GLN A 11 -12.07 -1.21 3.15
C GLN A 11 -11.31 -1.03 4.45
N LEU A 12 -12.00 -0.52 5.46
CA LEU A 12 -11.52 -0.31 6.82
C LEU A 12 -12.34 -1.14 7.81
N ASP A 13 -11.79 -1.37 9.00
CA ASP A 13 -12.60 -1.70 10.16
C ASP A 13 -13.28 -0.45 10.72
N ILE A 14 -14.14 -0.61 11.72
CA ILE A 14 -14.89 0.49 12.34
C ILE A 14 -13.97 1.55 12.99
N GLN A 15 -12.74 1.17 13.36
CA GLN A 15 -11.73 2.03 13.98
C GLN A 15 -10.90 2.80 12.95
N GLY A 16 -11.06 2.51 11.65
CA GLY A 16 -10.32 3.14 10.58
C GLY A 16 -9.01 2.44 10.22
N THR A 17 -8.83 1.17 10.61
CA THR A 17 -7.65 0.40 10.21
C THR A 17 -7.86 -0.19 8.81
N PRO A 18 -6.95 0.02 7.84
CA PRO A 18 -7.03 -0.57 6.53
C PRO A 18 -7.04 -2.10 6.56
N GLN A 19 -8.02 -2.71 5.92
CA GLN A 19 -8.23 -4.15 5.87
C GLN A 19 -7.87 -4.73 4.51
N ALA A 20 -8.46 -4.19 3.45
CA ALA A 20 -8.29 -4.67 2.08
C ALA A 20 -8.62 -3.58 1.05
N TRP A 21 -8.14 -3.79 -0.18
CA TRP A 21 -8.69 -3.17 -1.38
C TRP A 21 -9.77 -4.10 -1.93
N ILE A 22 -11.01 -3.62 -1.99
CA ILE A 22 -12.13 -4.38 -2.53
C ILE A 22 -12.61 -3.82 -3.86
N SER A 23 -13.26 -4.67 -4.66
CA SER A 23 -13.84 -4.23 -5.93
C SER A 23 -15.11 -3.40 -5.70
N LEU A 24 -15.53 -2.66 -6.74
CA LEU A 24 -16.76 -1.88 -6.71
C LEU A 24 -17.99 -2.76 -6.41
N GLU A 25 -18.03 -3.98 -6.95
CA GLU A 25 -19.12 -4.94 -6.75
C GLU A 25 -19.22 -5.38 -5.29
N HIS A 26 -18.06 -5.71 -4.67
CA HIS A 26 -18.01 -6.06 -3.25
C HIS A 26 -18.41 -4.89 -2.36
N ALA A 27 -17.95 -3.69 -2.68
CA ALA A 27 -18.35 -2.48 -1.96
C ALA A 27 -19.86 -2.22 -2.05
N ALA A 28 -20.45 -2.37 -3.25
CA ALA A 28 -21.90 -2.24 -3.45
C ALA A 28 -22.70 -3.29 -2.65
N LEU A 29 -22.18 -4.52 -2.55
CA LEU A 29 -22.79 -5.56 -1.73
C LEU A 29 -22.82 -5.17 -0.25
N HIS A 30 -21.73 -4.57 0.28
CA HIS A 30 -21.69 -4.10 1.65
C HIS A 30 -22.70 -2.99 1.92
N VAL A 31 -22.90 -2.05 0.97
CA VAL A 31 -23.94 -1.03 1.07
C VAL A 31 -25.33 -1.67 1.04
N ALA A 32 -25.57 -2.61 0.12
CA ALA A 32 -26.88 -3.27 -0.05
C ALA A 32 -27.28 -4.13 1.17
N THR A 33 -26.29 -4.64 1.92
CA THR A 33 -26.51 -5.48 3.13
C THR A 33 -26.42 -4.70 4.43
N ASP A 34 -26.39 -3.37 4.37
CA ASP A 34 -26.30 -2.47 5.55
C ASP A 34 -25.10 -2.78 6.47
N SER A 35 -23.99 -3.23 5.85
CA SER A 35 -22.76 -3.58 6.56
C SER A 35 -21.79 -2.42 6.74
N VAL A 36 -22.11 -1.24 6.17
CA VAL A 36 -21.25 -0.06 6.21
C VAL A 36 -21.50 0.73 7.49
N ALA A 37 -20.44 0.97 8.27
CA ALA A 37 -20.49 1.76 9.49
C ALA A 37 -20.37 3.26 9.21
N TRP A 38 -19.41 3.63 8.36
CA TRP A 38 -19.17 5.00 7.91
C TRP A 38 -18.39 5.02 6.60
N VAL A 39 -18.39 6.16 5.94
CA VAL A 39 -17.68 6.39 4.66
C VAL A 39 -16.88 7.68 4.72
N ASP A 40 -15.85 7.79 3.85
CA ASP A 40 -15.01 8.99 3.70
C ASP A 40 -14.61 9.18 2.23
N GLY A 41 -13.99 10.33 1.92
CA GLY A 41 -13.57 10.77 0.60
C GLY A 41 -14.41 11.90 0.03
N ASP A 42 -13.96 12.50 -1.07
CA ASP A 42 -14.56 13.69 -1.72
C ASP A 42 -15.86 13.36 -2.51
N GLY A 43 -16.72 12.51 -1.96
CA GLY A 43 -17.96 12.07 -2.56
C GLY A 43 -17.90 10.66 -3.16
N PRO A 44 -19.02 10.15 -3.72
CA PRO A 44 -19.09 8.79 -4.19
C PRO A 44 -18.12 8.51 -5.33
N LEU A 45 -17.52 7.32 -5.29
CA LEU A 45 -16.71 6.78 -6.36
C LEU A 45 -17.59 6.38 -7.55
N ALA A 46 -18.77 5.83 -7.25
CA ALA A 46 -19.78 5.44 -8.23
C ALA A 46 -21.19 5.48 -7.62
N THR A 47 -22.16 5.87 -8.44
CA THR A 47 -23.60 5.74 -8.13
C THR A 47 -24.18 4.63 -9.00
N LEU A 48 -24.55 3.52 -8.38
CA LEU A 48 -25.16 2.37 -9.05
C LEU A 48 -26.69 2.50 -9.01
N ARG A 49 -27.33 2.27 -10.14
CA ARG A 49 -28.79 2.32 -10.29
C ARG A 49 -29.33 0.92 -10.48
N GLY A 50 -30.12 0.47 -9.52
CA GLY A 50 -30.81 -0.82 -9.57
C GLY A 50 -32.17 -0.76 -10.23
N GLY A 51 -32.98 -1.81 -9.99
CA GLY A 51 -34.33 -1.89 -10.49
C GLY A 51 -35.27 -0.85 -9.88
N PHE A 52 -36.39 -0.61 -10.57
CA PHE A 52 -37.47 0.27 -10.10
C PHE A 52 -38.44 -0.54 -9.23
N ASN A 53 -38.60 -0.12 -7.98
CA ASN A 53 -39.60 -0.73 -7.07
C ASN A 53 -40.97 -0.10 -7.35
N VAL A 54 -41.84 -0.83 -8.06
CA VAL A 54 -43.17 -0.36 -8.46
C VAL A 54 -44.02 -0.01 -7.24
N ALA A 55 -43.96 -0.80 -6.17
CA ALA A 55 -44.77 -0.59 -4.97
C ALA A 55 -44.38 0.67 -4.18
N ARG A 56 -43.13 1.09 -4.28
CA ARG A 56 -42.60 2.29 -3.61
C ARG A 56 -42.43 3.48 -4.55
N GLY A 57 -42.64 3.29 -5.86
CA GLY A 57 -42.46 4.35 -6.87
C GLY A 57 -41.02 4.88 -6.97
N LYS A 58 -40.01 4.09 -6.56
CA LYS A 58 -38.62 4.55 -6.47
C LYS A 58 -37.66 3.56 -7.10
N GLN A 59 -36.63 4.10 -7.77
CA GLN A 59 -35.48 3.33 -8.22
C GLN A 59 -34.51 3.13 -7.06
N SER A 60 -33.93 1.93 -6.95
CA SER A 60 -32.83 1.67 -6.02
C SER A 60 -31.59 2.40 -6.48
N ILE A 61 -30.96 3.14 -5.60
CA ILE A 61 -29.70 3.84 -5.84
C ILE A 61 -28.74 3.44 -4.73
N ILE A 62 -27.51 3.10 -5.11
CA ILE A 62 -26.41 2.76 -4.19
C ILE A 62 -25.24 3.69 -4.52
N ASP A 63 -24.86 4.54 -3.59
CA ASP A 63 -23.65 5.33 -3.66
C ASP A 63 -22.52 4.57 -2.98
N VAL A 64 -21.47 4.28 -3.76
CA VAL A 64 -20.26 3.61 -3.28
C VAL A 64 -19.18 4.66 -3.10
N HIS A 65 -18.70 4.79 -1.87
CA HIS A 65 -17.62 5.73 -1.53
C HIS A 65 -16.24 5.08 -1.68
N PRO A 66 -15.18 5.87 -1.92
CA PRO A 66 -13.83 5.35 -2.13
C PRO A 66 -13.20 4.77 -0.86
N ILE A 67 -13.69 5.17 0.31
CA ILE A 67 -13.28 4.70 1.63
C ILE A 67 -14.53 4.25 2.37
N MET A 68 -14.56 3.02 2.86
CA MET A 68 -15.71 2.43 3.54
C MET A 68 -15.24 1.63 4.76
N ALA A 69 -15.75 1.97 5.94
CA ALA A 69 -15.57 1.18 7.14
C ALA A 69 -16.76 0.25 7.36
N LEU A 70 -16.47 -0.99 7.71
CA LEU A 70 -17.50 -2.02 7.89
C LEU A 70 -17.75 -2.33 9.37
N HIS A 71 -19.01 -2.69 9.70
CA HIS A 71 -19.35 -3.26 10.98
C HIS A 71 -18.68 -4.63 11.16
N GLY A 72 -18.24 -4.92 12.37
CA GLY A 72 -17.61 -6.17 12.76
C GLY A 72 -16.20 -5.95 13.31
N ALA A 73 -15.76 -6.86 14.16
CA ALA A 73 -14.40 -6.84 14.68
C ALA A 73 -13.43 -7.41 13.63
N SER A 74 -12.29 -6.77 13.45
CA SER A 74 -11.17 -7.40 12.75
C SER A 74 -10.78 -8.67 13.50
N ARG A 75 -10.78 -9.81 12.81
CA ARG A 75 -10.38 -11.09 13.42
C ARG A 75 -8.87 -11.20 13.66
N VAL A 76 -8.11 -10.27 13.12
CA VAL A 76 -6.65 -10.23 13.20
C VAL A 76 -6.23 -8.83 13.60
N ASN A 77 -5.35 -8.73 14.59
CA ASN A 77 -4.68 -7.47 14.89
C ASN A 77 -3.69 -7.16 13.75
N LEU A 78 -4.15 -6.44 12.74
CA LEU A 78 -3.38 -6.13 11.54
C LEU A 78 -2.22 -5.14 11.80
N PHE A 79 -2.17 -4.50 12.97
CA PHE A 79 -1.03 -3.69 13.37
C PHE A 79 0.23 -4.54 13.64
N ASP A 80 0.06 -5.79 14.07
CA ASP A 80 1.16 -6.71 14.37
C ASP A 80 1.58 -7.55 13.16
N VAL A 81 0.88 -7.43 12.03
CA VAL A 81 1.20 -8.15 10.81
C VAL A 81 2.28 -7.40 10.04
N VAL A 82 3.47 -7.98 9.96
CA VAL A 82 4.54 -7.46 9.09
C VAL A 82 4.12 -7.59 7.63
N PRO A 83 4.10 -6.50 6.86
CA PRO A 83 3.73 -6.55 5.44
C PRO A 83 4.60 -7.52 4.64
N ALA A 84 4.00 -8.23 3.69
CA ALA A 84 4.74 -9.10 2.79
C ALA A 84 5.70 -8.29 1.91
N ILE A 85 6.95 -8.75 1.82
CA ILE A 85 7.97 -8.11 1.01
C ILE A 85 7.78 -8.48 -0.46
N SER A 86 7.72 -7.47 -1.32
CA SER A 86 7.90 -7.64 -2.75
C SER A 86 8.96 -6.65 -3.26
N LYS A 87 9.58 -6.99 -4.39
CA LYS A 87 10.57 -6.14 -5.05
C LYS A 87 10.04 -4.71 -5.24
N LEU A 88 8.82 -4.60 -5.76
CA LEU A 88 8.21 -3.31 -6.05
C LEU A 88 7.87 -2.52 -4.79
N LYS A 89 7.35 -3.17 -3.74
CA LYS A 89 7.10 -2.53 -2.44
C LYS A 89 8.40 -2.00 -1.83
N LEU A 90 9.49 -2.78 -1.90
CA LEU A 90 10.80 -2.35 -1.42
C LEU A 90 11.30 -1.10 -2.15
N PHE A 91 11.23 -1.11 -3.48
CA PHE A 91 11.68 0.03 -4.28
C PHE A 91 10.84 1.29 -4.04
N ARG A 92 9.52 1.14 -3.86
CA ARG A 92 8.63 2.25 -3.51
C ARG A 92 8.89 2.78 -2.11
N ARG A 93 9.09 1.91 -1.10
CA ARG A 93 9.49 2.31 0.25
C ARG A 93 10.74 3.21 0.21
N ASP A 94 11.69 2.85 -0.64
CA ASP A 94 12.96 3.54 -0.80
C ASP A 94 12.90 4.65 -1.87
N ARG A 95 11.70 4.99 -2.38
CA ARG A 95 11.48 6.06 -3.38
C ARG A 95 12.28 5.87 -4.67
N MET A 96 12.46 4.61 -5.12
CA MET A 96 13.30 4.27 -6.28
C MET A 96 14.74 4.79 -6.16
N THR A 97 15.27 4.94 -4.94
CA THR A 97 16.55 5.56 -4.64
C THR A 97 17.56 4.50 -4.18
N CYS A 98 18.75 4.50 -4.75
CA CYS A 98 19.84 3.63 -4.31
C CYS A 98 20.30 4.02 -2.90
N ALA A 99 20.37 3.05 -1.98
CA ALA A 99 20.78 3.26 -0.59
C ALA A 99 22.24 3.66 -0.43
N TYR A 100 23.07 3.47 -1.47
CA TYR A 100 24.51 3.75 -1.41
C TYR A 100 24.89 5.05 -2.11
N CYS A 101 24.39 5.31 -3.31
CA CYS A 101 24.76 6.53 -4.05
C CYS A 101 23.69 7.63 -3.98
N GLY A 102 22.49 7.36 -3.46
CA GLY A 102 21.43 8.35 -3.32
C GLY A 102 20.73 8.75 -4.62
N GLN A 103 21.11 8.18 -5.74
CA GLN A 103 20.49 8.48 -7.03
C GLN A 103 19.19 7.70 -7.22
N ARG A 104 18.23 8.31 -7.92
CA ARG A 104 16.98 7.65 -8.34
C ARG A 104 17.16 6.94 -9.67
N PHE A 105 16.53 5.78 -9.78
CA PHE A 105 16.58 4.92 -10.95
C PHE A 105 15.20 4.45 -11.37
N GLN A 106 15.08 3.91 -12.58
CA GLN A 106 13.91 3.15 -13.00
C GLN A 106 13.95 1.75 -12.38
N GLU A 107 12.79 1.12 -12.22
CA GLU A 107 12.66 -0.21 -11.63
C GLU A 107 13.60 -1.25 -12.22
N ARG A 108 13.79 -1.22 -13.56
CA ARG A 108 14.66 -2.15 -14.29
C ARG A 108 16.14 -2.06 -13.92
N ASP A 109 16.58 -0.90 -13.40
CA ASP A 109 17.97 -0.62 -13.04
C ASP A 109 18.24 -0.81 -11.54
N LEU A 110 17.21 -1.25 -10.79
CA LEU A 110 17.25 -1.45 -9.36
C LEU A 110 17.22 -2.94 -8.99
N GLN A 111 17.84 -3.25 -7.87
CA GLN A 111 17.92 -4.58 -7.28
C GLN A 111 17.57 -4.53 -5.78
N CYS A 112 16.98 -5.64 -5.28
CA CYS A 112 16.86 -5.86 -3.85
C CYS A 112 18.23 -6.30 -3.33
N GLU A 113 18.79 -5.53 -2.43
CA GLU A 113 20.12 -5.77 -1.89
C GLU A 113 20.05 -6.09 -0.40
N HIS A 114 20.79 -7.13 0.02
CA HIS A 114 20.93 -7.48 1.42
C HIS A 114 22.03 -6.62 2.06
N ALA A 115 21.73 -5.81 3.06
CA ALA A 115 22.74 -5.08 3.82
C ALA A 115 23.77 -6.04 4.41
N VAL A 116 23.32 -7.02 5.19
CA VAL A 116 24.11 -8.21 5.54
C VAL A 116 23.91 -9.27 4.47
N PRO A 117 24.93 -9.68 3.72
CA PRO A 117 24.81 -10.62 2.61
C PRO A 117 24.18 -11.96 3.00
N GLN A 118 23.41 -12.55 2.09
CA GLN A 118 22.77 -13.85 2.33
C GLN A 118 23.82 -14.95 2.62
N SER A 119 24.97 -14.92 1.93
CA SER A 119 26.10 -15.82 2.20
C SER A 119 26.66 -15.74 3.62
N ARG A 120 26.36 -14.65 4.33
CA ARG A 120 26.77 -14.41 5.71
C ARG A 120 25.61 -14.47 6.70
N GLY A 121 24.51 -15.13 6.34
CA GLY A 121 23.33 -15.30 7.17
C GLY A 121 22.32 -14.16 7.14
N GLY A 122 22.48 -13.19 6.25
CA GLY A 122 21.51 -12.11 6.05
C GLY A 122 20.16 -12.65 5.60
N ARG A 123 19.09 -12.28 6.31
CA ARG A 123 17.74 -12.77 6.05
C ARG A 123 16.97 -11.85 5.10
N TRP A 124 15.98 -12.42 4.42
CA TRP A 124 15.00 -11.68 3.61
C TRP A 124 13.99 -11.00 4.53
N THR A 125 14.34 -9.85 5.07
CA THR A 125 13.50 -9.06 5.98
C THR A 125 13.56 -7.58 5.61
N TRP A 126 12.50 -6.84 5.96
CA TRP A 126 12.45 -5.39 5.75
C TRP A 126 13.66 -4.65 6.35
N MET A 127 14.18 -5.12 7.48
CA MET A 127 15.30 -4.52 8.19
C MET A 127 16.67 -4.83 7.57
N ASN A 128 16.75 -5.83 6.69
CA ASN A 128 18.00 -6.20 6.01
C ASN A 128 17.99 -5.92 4.51
N LEU A 129 16.85 -5.52 3.94
CA LEU A 129 16.74 -5.25 2.51
C LEU A 129 16.72 -3.75 2.25
N VAL A 130 17.49 -3.33 1.27
CA VAL A 130 17.54 -1.98 0.73
C VAL A 130 17.48 -2.00 -0.80
N THR A 131 17.08 -0.88 -1.38
CA THR A 131 17.16 -0.68 -2.82
C THR A 131 18.56 -0.28 -3.23
N ALA A 132 19.16 -0.97 -4.20
CA ALA A 132 20.45 -0.61 -4.75
C ALA A 132 20.41 -0.57 -6.30
N CYS A 133 21.19 0.31 -6.91
CA CYS A 133 21.44 0.23 -8.35
C CYS A 133 22.43 -0.91 -8.67
N CYS A 134 22.39 -1.44 -9.89
CA CYS A 134 23.24 -2.55 -10.32
C CYS A 134 24.74 -2.30 -10.08
N VAL A 135 25.19 -1.04 -10.28
CA VAL A 135 26.60 -0.67 -10.11
C VAL A 135 27.00 -0.73 -8.63
N CYS A 136 26.22 -0.13 -7.73
CA CYS A 136 26.53 -0.13 -6.30
C CYS A 136 26.40 -1.53 -5.71
N ASN A 137 25.39 -2.32 -6.13
CA ASN A 137 25.23 -3.70 -5.72
C ASN A 137 26.44 -4.55 -6.12
N GLY A 138 26.86 -4.48 -7.38
CA GLY A 138 28.06 -5.18 -7.86
C GLY A 138 29.34 -4.75 -7.13
N ARG A 139 29.49 -3.44 -6.82
CA ARG A 139 30.65 -2.93 -6.07
C ARG A 139 30.67 -3.42 -4.62
N LYS A 140 29.52 -3.50 -3.95
CA LYS A 140 29.42 -4.01 -2.57
C LYS A 140 29.69 -5.52 -2.53
N SER A 141 29.14 -6.26 -3.49
CA SER A 141 29.30 -7.72 -3.56
C SER A 141 28.85 -8.42 -2.26
N ASP A 142 29.57 -9.41 -1.80
CA ASP A 142 29.32 -10.22 -0.62
C ASP A 142 29.86 -9.61 0.71
N ARG A 143 30.17 -8.31 0.70
CA ARG A 143 30.64 -7.56 1.88
C ARG A 143 29.48 -6.85 2.57
N THR A 144 29.64 -6.55 3.86
CA THR A 144 28.74 -5.60 4.54
C THR A 144 28.99 -4.16 4.05
N PRO A 145 28.07 -3.21 4.29
CA PRO A 145 28.28 -1.81 3.94
C PRO A 145 29.57 -1.24 4.53
N GLU A 146 29.89 -1.62 5.78
CA GLU A 146 31.09 -1.17 6.48
C GLU A 146 32.36 -1.72 5.83
N GLU A 147 32.40 -3.02 5.54
CA GLU A 147 33.55 -3.67 4.88
C GLU A 147 33.76 -3.17 3.45
N ALA A 148 32.68 -2.78 2.79
CA ALA A 148 32.75 -2.22 1.44
C ALA A 148 33.16 -0.72 1.43
N GLY A 149 33.17 -0.06 2.59
CA GLY A 149 33.31 1.39 2.69
C GLY A 149 32.14 2.15 2.03
N MET A 150 30.95 1.55 2.06
CA MET A 150 29.75 2.04 1.39
C MET A 150 28.60 2.17 2.41
N PRO A 151 28.62 3.20 3.28
CA PRO A 151 27.59 3.37 4.29
C PRO A 151 26.22 3.56 3.65
N LEU A 152 25.18 3.05 4.32
CA LEU A 152 23.82 3.29 3.92
C LEU A 152 23.43 4.76 4.15
N LEU A 153 22.88 5.41 3.13
CA LEU A 153 22.38 6.80 3.22
C LEU A 153 21.05 6.91 3.97
N TYR A 154 20.39 5.79 4.17
CA TYR A 154 19.18 5.68 4.99
C TYR A 154 19.08 4.28 5.60
N LEU A 155 18.44 4.19 6.74
CA LEU A 155 18.21 2.92 7.41
C LEU A 155 16.97 2.22 6.84
N PRO A 156 17.03 0.89 6.65
CA PRO A 156 15.85 0.11 6.33
C PRO A 156 14.87 0.09 7.52
N TYR A 157 13.59 0.00 7.25
CA TYR A 157 12.55 -0.09 8.28
C TYR A 157 11.39 -1.00 7.82
N VAL A 158 10.56 -1.42 8.76
CA VAL A 158 9.35 -2.18 8.49
C VAL A 158 8.21 -1.20 8.18
N PRO A 159 7.60 -1.25 6.99
CA PRO A 159 6.48 -0.38 6.69
C PRO A 159 5.29 -0.61 7.63
N SER A 160 4.61 0.45 8.01
CA SER A 160 3.35 0.39 8.73
C SER A 160 2.23 -0.17 7.85
N ARG A 161 1.09 -0.51 8.45
CA ARG A 161 -0.09 -0.96 7.71
C ARG A 161 -0.56 0.07 6.68
N PHE A 162 -0.56 1.35 7.03
CA PHE A 162 -0.94 2.43 6.11
C PHE A 162 0.04 2.57 4.95
N GLU A 163 1.34 2.45 5.22
CA GLU A 163 2.37 2.43 4.17
C GLU A 163 2.21 1.24 3.23
N ASP A 164 1.86 0.06 3.76
CA ASP A 164 1.68 -1.15 2.96
C ASP A 164 0.64 -0.94 1.85
N PHE A 165 -0.47 -0.29 2.16
CA PHE A 165 -1.50 0.05 1.19
C PHE A 165 -1.03 1.03 0.11
N LEU A 166 -0.22 2.03 0.48
CA LEU A 166 0.40 2.94 -0.49
C LEU A 166 1.44 2.23 -1.36
N LEU A 167 2.19 1.28 -0.77
CA LEU A 167 3.25 0.53 -1.46
C LEU A 167 2.73 -0.47 -2.48
N GLU A 168 1.46 -0.90 -2.39
CA GLU A 168 0.87 -1.79 -3.40
C GLU A 168 0.84 -1.18 -4.81
N GLY A 169 0.88 0.17 -4.91
CA GLY A 169 1.08 0.90 -6.16
C GLY A 169 -0.04 0.76 -7.15
N ARG A 170 -1.22 0.64 -6.68
CA ARG A 170 -2.46 0.78 -7.45
C ARG A 170 -2.63 2.26 -7.85
N HIS A 171 -3.44 2.50 -8.86
CA HIS A 171 -3.92 3.87 -9.11
C HIS A 171 -4.88 4.23 -7.98
N ILE A 172 -4.34 4.89 -6.96
CA ILE A 172 -5.10 5.34 -5.79
C ILE A 172 -5.65 6.73 -6.11
N ARG A 173 -6.92 6.95 -5.86
CA ARG A 173 -7.58 8.26 -5.96
C ARG A 173 -6.90 9.24 -4.99
N ALA A 174 -6.80 10.52 -5.35
CA ALA A 174 -6.04 11.50 -4.57
C ALA A 174 -6.52 11.61 -3.12
N ASP A 175 -7.84 11.68 -2.90
CA ASP A 175 -8.44 11.74 -1.56
C ASP A 175 -8.12 10.51 -0.70
N VAL A 176 -8.12 9.30 -1.30
CA VAL A 176 -7.74 8.06 -0.60
C VAL A 176 -6.24 8.05 -0.29
N HIS A 177 -5.42 8.54 -1.22
CA HIS A 177 -3.99 8.70 -1.00
C HIS A 177 -3.73 9.64 0.18
N ASP A 178 -4.36 10.81 0.19
CA ASP A 178 -4.19 11.82 1.23
C ASP A 178 -4.70 11.33 2.58
N TRP A 179 -5.80 10.57 2.58
CA TRP A 179 -6.32 9.92 3.76
C TRP A 179 -5.31 8.93 4.37
N LEU A 180 -4.69 8.08 3.56
CA LEU A 180 -3.63 7.16 3.99
C LEU A 180 -2.37 7.93 4.43
N ALA A 181 -1.94 8.92 3.66
CA ALA A 181 -0.75 9.71 3.91
C ALA A 181 -0.83 10.50 5.22
N SER A 182 -2.02 11.01 5.58
CA SER A 182 -2.23 11.72 6.85
C SER A 182 -2.03 10.87 8.10
N ARG A 183 -2.00 9.53 7.95
CA ARG A 183 -1.87 8.53 9.02
C ARG A 183 -0.52 7.83 9.04
N LEU A 184 0.43 8.29 8.23
CA LEU A 184 1.77 7.73 8.20
C LEU A 184 2.54 8.03 9.50
N PRO A 185 3.38 7.10 9.97
CA PRO A 185 4.22 7.34 11.14
C PRO A 185 5.21 8.47 10.88
N LYS A 186 5.59 9.18 11.95
CA LYS A 186 6.67 10.17 11.89
C LYS A 186 7.95 9.49 11.41
N GLY A 187 8.55 10.02 10.34
CA GLY A 187 9.76 9.44 9.73
C GLY A 187 9.48 8.44 8.62
N SER A 188 8.23 8.26 8.21
CA SER A 188 7.91 7.56 6.97
C SER A 188 8.63 8.22 5.79
N ARG A 189 9.18 7.40 4.89
CA ARG A 189 9.77 7.91 3.65
C ARG A 189 8.72 8.18 2.55
N LEU A 190 7.46 7.88 2.82
CA LEU A 190 6.35 8.10 1.89
C LEU A 190 5.60 9.41 2.11
N SER A 191 5.91 10.10 3.21
CA SER A 191 5.40 11.46 3.50
C SER A 191 6.09 12.53 2.67
#